data_e2574ab081e6ddb5c55c8bdfe0675651
#
_entry.id   e2574ab081e6ddb5c55c8bdfe0675651
#
_cell.length_a   1.000
_cell.length_b   1.000
_cell.length_c   1.000
_cell.angle_alpha   90.00
_cell.angle_beta   90.00
_cell.angle_gamma   90.00
#
_symmetry.space_group_name_H-M   'P 1'
#
loop_
_entity.id
_entity.type
_entity.pdbx_description
1 polymer ?
#
loop_
_entity_poly.entity_id
_entity_poly.type
_entity_poly.pdbx_seq_one_letter_code
_entity_poly.pdbx_strand_id
1 'polypeptide(L)'
;MKIAKKFMALALAAVLSVGCAFGVSADGSRTKDITVTKTNELSEIYEIVQKIEDTEGFKELKETVPAVADAFKKVSEGKMDLKGFTDVLKTLAEEATDETVKAAIEEVIEKLDGKDFVTGFVQFRVKDHERAEKNADGKYEVEISVPSITDEMENIQLLCYNKETEEWTVIDPINIDKENKTIKVALDDLCYFTIIADAKTDAAEDTTEAAETTTEETTTAE
;
A
#
# COMPACT_ATOMS: atom_id res chain seq x y z
N MET A 1 -14.49 8.46 30.15
CA MET A 1 -14.27 9.84 29.65
C MET A 1 -14.63 9.83 28.18
N LYS A 2 -15.60 10.66 27.76
CA LYS A 2 -16.03 10.73 26.34
C LYS A 2 -14.97 11.51 25.56
N ILE A 3 -14.21 10.82 24.70
CA ILE A 3 -13.30 11.48 23.75
C ILE A 3 -14.19 12.17 22.71
N ALA A 4 -14.15 13.48 22.72
CA ALA A 4 -14.89 14.30 21.78
C ALA A 4 -14.33 14.04 20.35
N LYS A 5 -15.18 13.51 19.48
CA LYS A 5 -14.90 13.39 18.03
C LYS A 5 -14.70 14.81 17.48
N LYS A 6 -13.45 15.19 17.24
CA LYS A 6 -13.14 16.39 16.48
C LYS A 6 -13.15 16.00 15.00
N PHE A 7 -14.32 16.11 14.38
CA PHE A 7 -14.43 16.06 12.94
C PHE A 7 -13.76 17.30 12.36
N MET A 8 -12.62 17.11 11.76
CA MET A 8 -11.96 18.13 10.96
C MET A 8 -12.40 17.91 9.52
N ALA A 9 -13.35 18.73 9.09
CA ALA A 9 -13.73 18.79 7.68
C ALA A 9 -12.56 19.41 6.90
N LEU A 10 -11.73 18.58 6.29
CA LEU A 10 -10.74 19.00 5.32
C LEU A 10 -11.48 19.28 4.01
N ALA A 11 -11.83 20.53 3.76
CA ALA A 11 -12.38 20.97 2.48
C ALA A 11 -11.22 21.10 1.49
N LEU A 12 -10.87 19.99 0.82
CA LEU A 12 -9.87 19.97 -0.24
C LEU A 12 -10.53 20.22 -1.59
N ALA A 13 -10.43 21.45 -2.07
CA ALA A 13 -10.60 21.77 -3.48
C ALA A 13 -9.21 22.07 -4.08
N ALA A 14 -8.43 21.04 -4.35
CA ALA A 14 -7.21 21.17 -5.15
C ALA A 14 -7.22 20.13 -6.26
N VAL A 15 -7.64 20.56 -7.45
CA VAL A 15 -7.43 19.81 -8.69
C VAL A 15 -5.96 20.00 -9.08
N LEU A 16 -5.10 19.10 -8.60
CA LEU A 16 -3.74 18.99 -9.13
C LEU A 16 -3.74 17.92 -10.23
N SER A 17 -3.91 18.40 -11.48
CA SER A 17 -3.51 17.65 -12.65
C SER A 17 -1.99 17.68 -12.76
N VAL A 18 -1.29 16.90 -11.94
CA VAL A 18 0.13 16.64 -12.14
C VAL A 18 0.24 15.55 -13.20
N GLY A 19 0.38 15.97 -14.42
CA GLY A 19 0.77 15.11 -15.54
C GLY A 19 2.25 14.75 -15.40
N CYS A 20 2.59 13.83 -14.54
CA CYS A 20 3.90 13.19 -14.53
C CYS A 20 3.83 11.96 -15.43
N ALA A 21 4.45 12.10 -16.62
CA ALA A 21 4.77 10.95 -17.44
C ALA A 21 5.91 10.19 -16.75
N PHE A 22 5.57 9.28 -15.84
CA PHE A 22 6.51 8.32 -15.30
C PHE A 22 6.54 7.11 -16.22
N GLY A 23 7.75 6.65 -16.50
CA GLY A 23 7.96 5.42 -17.23
C GLY A 23 7.21 4.28 -16.56
N VAL A 24 6.08 3.92 -17.16
CA VAL A 24 5.28 2.80 -16.75
C VAL A 24 6.07 1.57 -17.12
N SER A 25 6.68 0.90 -16.14
CA SER A 25 6.92 -0.51 -16.30
C SER A 25 5.55 -1.14 -16.50
N ALA A 26 5.29 -1.53 -17.74
CA ALA A 26 4.04 -2.14 -18.14
C ALA A 26 3.99 -3.55 -17.60
N ASP A 27 3.50 -3.70 -16.38
CA ASP A 27 2.98 -4.97 -15.91
C ASP A 27 1.78 -4.70 -15.00
N GLY A 28 0.66 -4.99 -15.57
CA GLY A 28 -0.65 -5.31 -15.06
C GLY A 28 -1.07 -4.79 -13.67
N SER A 29 -2.38 -4.56 -13.52
CA SER A 29 -3.04 -4.34 -12.24
C SER A 29 -2.37 -5.14 -11.12
N ARG A 30 -1.90 -4.46 -10.06
CA ARG A 30 -1.32 -5.12 -8.90
C ARG A 30 -2.30 -6.14 -8.33
N THR A 31 -1.77 -7.33 -8.04
CA THR A 31 -2.58 -8.44 -7.55
C THR A 31 -3.33 -8.02 -6.28
N LYS A 32 -4.65 -8.17 -6.32
CA LYS A 32 -5.54 -8.01 -5.16
C LYS A 32 -5.91 -9.37 -4.55
N ASP A 33 -5.27 -10.47 -4.95
CA ASP A 33 -5.62 -11.83 -4.53
C ASP A 33 -5.24 -12.14 -3.08
N ILE A 34 -5.54 -11.18 -2.19
CA ILE A 34 -5.40 -11.36 -0.75
C ILE A 34 -6.70 -11.94 -0.23
N THR A 35 -6.63 -13.01 0.52
CA THR A 35 -7.80 -13.64 1.14
C THR A 35 -7.51 -14.01 2.58
N VAL A 36 -8.56 -14.06 3.43
CA VAL A 36 -8.42 -14.71 4.75
C VAL A 36 -8.07 -16.17 4.51
N THR A 37 -7.06 -16.67 5.20
CA THR A 37 -6.64 -18.09 5.10
C THR A 37 -7.84 -18.96 5.46
N LYS A 38 -8.15 -19.91 4.58
CA LYS A 38 -9.33 -20.77 4.69
C LYS A 38 -9.15 -21.86 5.75
N THR A 39 -9.04 -21.49 7.01
CA THR A 39 -9.62 -22.35 8.05
C THR A 39 -11.11 -22.04 8.07
N ASN A 40 -11.96 -23.04 7.94
CA ASN A 40 -13.40 -22.88 7.69
C ASN A 40 -14.12 -21.93 8.65
N GLU A 41 -13.60 -21.69 9.84
CA GLU A 41 -14.17 -20.79 10.83
C GLU A 41 -13.77 -19.32 10.61
N LEU A 42 -12.51 -19.03 10.29
CA LEU A 42 -12.03 -17.64 10.16
C LEU A 42 -12.62 -16.91 8.96
N SER A 43 -12.85 -17.60 7.85
CA SER A 43 -13.47 -17.00 6.65
C SER A 43 -14.98 -16.69 6.82
N GLU A 44 -15.63 -17.26 7.85
CA GLU A 44 -16.99 -16.88 8.21
C GLU A 44 -17.01 -15.61 9.06
N ILE A 45 -15.99 -15.39 9.88
CA ILE A 45 -15.88 -14.27 10.82
C ILE A 45 -15.30 -13.04 10.14
N TYR A 46 -14.26 -13.23 9.30
CA TYR A 46 -13.50 -12.13 8.66
C TYR A 46 -13.61 -12.16 7.15
N GLU A 47 -13.42 -11.02 6.52
CA GLU A 47 -13.42 -10.87 5.08
C GLU A 47 -12.37 -9.86 4.62
N ILE A 48 -11.72 -10.17 3.49
CA ILE A 48 -10.93 -9.21 2.71
C ILE A 48 -11.74 -8.81 1.48
N VAL A 49 -12.13 -7.55 1.43
CA VAL A 49 -12.84 -6.97 0.28
C VAL A 49 -11.82 -6.47 -0.72
N GLN A 50 -11.71 -7.16 -1.85
CA GLN A 50 -10.73 -6.82 -2.90
C GLN A 50 -11.20 -5.64 -3.77
N LYS A 51 -12.51 -5.53 -4.01
CA LYS A 51 -13.11 -4.43 -4.77
C LYS A 51 -13.58 -3.35 -3.80
N ILE A 52 -12.62 -2.59 -3.27
CA ILE A 52 -12.90 -1.54 -2.27
C ILE A 52 -13.85 -0.47 -2.82
N GLU A 53 -13.83 -0.24 -4.14
CA GLU A 53 -14.64 0.77 -4.82
C GLU A 53 -16.15 0.53 -4.69
N ASP A 54 -16.55 -0.74 -4.46
CA ASP A 54 -17.94 -1.14 -4.30
C ASP A 54 -18.47 -0.96 -2.86
N THR A 55 -17.57 -0.68 -1.90
CA THR A 55 -17.93 -0.54 -0.49
C THR A 55 -18.49 0.84 -0.16
N GLU A 56 -19.46 0.91 0.77
CA GLU A 56 -19.98 2.19 1.25
C GLU A 56 -18.88 3.03 1.90
N GLY A 57 -17.96 2.39 2.65
CA GLY A 57 -16.83 3.08 3.26
C GLY A 57 -15.93 3.78 2.24
N PHE A 58 -15.73 3.18 1.05
CA PHE A 58 -14.93 3.81 0.00
C PHE A 58 -15.69 4.97 -0.68
N LYS A 59 -17.01 4.86 -0.85
CA LYS A 59 -17.82 5.97 -1.37
C LYS A 59 -17.76 7.19 -0.46
N GLU A 60 -17.88 6.96 0.86
CA GLU A 60 -17.71 8.02 1.85
C GLU A 60 -16.28 8.58 1.86
N LEU A 61 -15.25 7.73 1.75
CA LEU A 61 -13.86 8.16 1.64
C LEU A 61 -13.65 9.06 0.42
N LYS A 62 -14.28 8.72 -0.71
CA LYS A 62 -14.21 9.51 -1.93
C LYS A 62 -14.87 10.88 -1.78
N GLU A 63 -15.88 11.01 -0.91
CA GLU A 63 -16.54 12.29 -0.63
C GLU A 63 -15.75 13.12 0.39
N THR A 64 -15.12 12.48 1.39
CA THR A 64 -14.42 13.15 2.48
C THR A 64 -12.96 13.44 2.17
N VAL A 65 -12.23 12.45 1.61
CA VAL A 65 -10.81 12.57 1.28
C VAL A 65 -10.54 12.02 -0.12
N PRO A 66 -11.00 12.73 -1.18
CA PRO A 66 -10.95 12.24 -2.56
C PRO A 66 -9.52 11.92 -3.04
N ALA A 67 -8.51 12.63 -2.55
CA ALA A 67 -7.12 12.37 -2.89
C ALA A 67 -6.65 10.97 -2.44
N VAL A 68 -7.05 10.54 -1.24
CA VAL A 68 -6.75 9.20 -0.71
C VAL A 68 -7.49 8.13 -1.51
N ALA A 69 -8.77 8.32 -1.78
CA ALA A 69 -9.55 7.37 -2.57
C ALA A 69 -8.99 7.19 -3.99
N ASP A 70 -8.58 8.28 -4.64
CA ASP A 70 -7.97 8.26 -5.96
C ASP A 70 -6.59 7.56 -5.93
N ALA A 71 -5.78 7.83 -4.90
CA ALA A 71 -4.50 7.17 -4.70
C ALA A 71 -4.67 5.65 -4.52
N PHE A 72 -5.61 5.19 -3.68
CA PHE A 72 -5.90 3.76 -3.51
C PHE A 72 -6.25 3.08 -4.82
N LYS A 73 -7.10 3.72 -5.60
CA LYS A 73 -7.48 3.22 -6.92
C LYS A 73 -6.28 3.13 -7.86
N LYS A 74 -5.49 4.20 -7.97
CA LYS A 74 -4.31 4.25 -8.85
C LYS A 74 -3.25 3.22 -8.44
N VAL A 75 -2.99 3.04 -7.14
CA VAL A 75 -2.09 1.99 -6.64
C VAL A 75 -2.61 0.61 -7.04
N SER A 76 -3.90 0.35 -6.82
CA SER A 76 -4.52 -0.94 -7.17
C SER A 76 -4.54 -1.23 -8.68
N GLU A 77 -4.59 -0.18 -9.50
CA GLU A 77 -4.52 -0.28 -10.96
C GLU A 77 -3.08 -0.34 -11.49
N GLY A 78 -2.06 -0.27 -10.62
CA GLY A 78 -0.65 -0.20 -11.01
C GLY A 78 -0.25 1.12 -11.66
N LYS A 79 -1.07 2.16 -11.53
CA LYS A 79 -0.86 3.49 -12.12
C LYS A 79 -0.16 4.48 -11.19
N MET A 80 0.14 4.06 -9.98
CA MET A 80 0.86 4.85 -8.99
C MET A 80 1.84 3.96 -8.26
N ASP A 81 3.09 4.35 -8.24
CA ASP A 81 4.15 3.74 -7.44
C ASP A 81 4.16 4.32 -6.01
N LEU A 82 5.05 3.80 -5.16
CA LEU A 82 5.13 4.25 -3.78
C LEU A 82 5.60 5.71 -3.68
N LYS A 83 6.46 6.16 -4.60
CA LYS A 83 6.92 7.55 -4.64
C LYS A 83 5.75 8.51 -4.91
N GLY A 84 4.94 8.22 -5.93
CA GLY A 84 3.74 9.01 -6.23
C GLY A 84 2.72 9.01 -5.08
N PHE A 85 2.60 7.87 -4.39
CA PHE A 85 1.76 7.77 -3.21
C PHE A 85 2.31 8.61 -2.03
N THR A 86 3.61 8.57 -1.79
CA THR A 86 4.28 9.38 -0.78
C THR A 86 4.10 10.88 -1.04
N ASP A 87 4.09 11.31 -2.29
CA ASP A 87 3.82 12.72 -2.64
C ASP A 87 2.37 13.13 -2.32
N VAL A 88 1.40 12.21 -2.44
CA VAL A 88 0.04 12.45 -1.94
C VAL A 88 0.02 12.60 -0.42
N LEU A 89 0.73 11.74 0.32
CA LEU A 89 0.83 11.84 1.78
C LEU A 89 1.49 13.15 2.22
N LYS A 90 2.54 13.61 1.52
CA LYS A 90 3.18 14.91 1.81
C LYS A 90 2.19 16.06 1.65
N THR A 91 1.40 16.05 0.57
CA THR A 91 0.36 17.05 0.36
C THR A 91 -0.66 17.04 1.50
N LEU A 92 -1.10 15.87 1.95
CA LEU A 92 -2.01 15.74 3.08
C LEU A 92 -1.39 16.28 4.39
N ALA A 93 -0.09 16.01 4.62
CA ALA A 93 0.62 16.53 5.78
C ALA A 93 0.75 18.07 5.74
N GLU A 94 1.01 18.67 4.58
CA GLU A 94 1.08 20.12 4.39
C GLU A 94 -0.27 20.82 4.63
N GLU A 95 -1.36 20.15 4.27
CA GLU A 95 -2.72 20.67 4.44
C GLU A 95 -3.33 20.38 5.82
N ALA A 96 -2.72 19.45 6.58
CA ALA A 96 -3.14 19.13 7.92
C ALA A 96 -2.97 20.36 8.85
N THR A 97 -4.06 20.76 9.51
CA THR A 97 -4.04 21.88 10.47
C THR A 97 -3.73 21.41 11.89
N ASP A 98 -3.78 20.10 12.15
CA ASP A 98 -3.42 19.47 13.42
C ASP A 98 -1.98 18.92 13.32
N GLU A 99 -1.08 19.48 14.12
CA GLU A 99 0.34 19.10 14.14
C GLU A 99 0.55 17.61 14.50
N THR A 100 -0.38 17.01 15.25
CA THR A 100 -0.28 15.59 15.60
C THR A 100 -0.58 14.71 14.38
N VAL A 101 -1.57 15.08 13.59
CA VAL A 101 -1.91 14.39 12.33
C VAL A 101 -0.76 14.53 11.33
N LYS A 102 -0.22 15.74 11.20
CA LYS A 102 0.93 16.01 10.34
C LYS A 102 2.12 15.14 10.72
N ALA A 103 2.51 15.14 11.99
CA ALA A 103 3.64 14.36 12.48
C ALA A 103 3.43 12.83 12.25
N ALA A 104 2.19 12.33 12.43
CA ALA A 104 1.88 10.94 12.17
C ALA A 104 2.02 10.57 10.69
N ILE A 105 1.61 11.44 9.78
CA ILE A 105 1.78 11.22 8.33
C ILE A 105 3.27 11.27 7.96
N GLU A 106 4.04 12.22 8.50
CA GLU A 106 5.49 12.33 8.28
C GLU A 106 6.23 11.08 8.77
N GLU A 107 5.88 10.52 9.93
CA GLU A 107 6.42 9.25 10.42
C GLU A 107 6.14 8.08 9.46
N VAL A 108 4.93 8.03 8.90
CA VAL A 108 4.59 7.01 7.90
C VAL A 108 5.43 7.18 6.64
N ILE A 109 5.60 8.42 6.16
CA ILE A 109 6.43 8.72 4.99
C ILE A 109 7.88 8.22 5.19
N GLU A 110 8.45 8.44 6.37
CA GLU A 110 9.80 7.93 6.70
C GLU A 110 9.87 6.39 6.65
N LYS A 111 8.84 5.71 7.14
CA LYS A 111 8.77 4.23 7.10
C LYS A 111 8.55 3.65 5.70
N LEU A 112 8.07 4.45 4.76
CA LEU A 112 7.88 4.04 3.37
C LEU A 112 9.14 4.20 2.52
N ASP A 113 10.19 4.85 3.03
CA ASP A 113 11.42 5.05 2.28
C ASP A 113 12.10 3.71 1.97
N GLY A 114 12.56 3.56 0.72
CA GLY A 114 13.20 2.33 0.25
C GLY A 114 12.25 1.12 0.05
N LYS A 115 10.94 1.31 0.15
CA LYS A 115 9.95 0.24 -0.07
C LYS A 115 9.24 0.35 -1.40
N ASP A 116 8.51 -0.71 -1.77
CA ASP A 116 7.59 -0.75 -2.90
C ASP A 116 6.30 -1.47 -2.52
N PHE A 117 5.25 -1.25 -3.30
CA PHE A 117 3.98 -1.93 -3.15
C PHE A 117 4.06 -3.38 -3.67
N VAL A 118 3.67 -4.33 -2.86
CA VAL A 118 3.52 -5.74 -3.24
C VAL A 118 2.13 -6.01 -3.78
N THR A 119 1.11 -5.34 -3.21
CA THR A 119 -0.30 -5.55 -3.58
C THR A 119 -1.03 -4.24 -3.84
N GLY A 120 -2.25 -4.31 -4.36
CA GLY A 120 -3.18 -3.19 -4.33
C GLY A 120 -3.83 -3.03 -2.96
N PHE A 121 -4.56 -1.93 -2.76
CA PHE A 121 -5.33 -1.72 -1.54
C PHE A 121 -6.55 -2.64 -1.47
N VAL A 122 -6.78 -3.21 -0.31
CA VAL A 122 -7.94 -4.04 0.05
C VAL A 122 -8.51 -3.53 1.38
N GLN A 123 -9.74 -3.94 1.71
CA GLN A 123 -10.34 -3.62 3.00
C GLN A 123 -10.49 -4.89 3.85
N PHE A 124 -10.03 -4.84 5.09
CA PHE A 124 -10.37 -5.83 6.10
C PHE A 124 -11.70 -5.48 6.76
N ARG A 125 -12.52 -6.49 6.99
CA ARG A 125 -13.84 -6.34 7.60
C ARG A 125 -14.18 -7.54 8.49
N VAL A 126 -14.76 -7.25 9.66
CA VAL A 126 -15.37 -8.26 10.52
C VAL A 126 -16.83 -8.47 10.10
N LYS A 127 -17.20 -9.71 9.74
CA LYS A 127 -18.58 -10.08 9.37
C LYS A 127 -19.42 -10.48 10.56
N ASP A 128 -18.79 -11.11 11.54
CA ASP A 128 -19.46 -11.63 12.74
C ASP A 128 -18.73 -11.12 14.00
N HIS A 129 -19.21 -10.00 14.50
CA HIS A 129 -18.63 -9.34 15.68
C HIS A 129 -18.86 -10.12 16.98
N GLU A 130 -19.85 -11.04 17.04
CA GLU A 130 -20.12 -11.83 18.22
C GLU A 130 -19.09 -12.95 18.38
N ARG A 131 -18.57 -13.48 17.26
CA ARG A 131 -17.57 -14.55 17.23
C ARG A 131 -16.14 -14.02 17.10
N ALA A 132 -15.96 -12.77 16.70
CA ALA A 132 -14.65 -12.17 16.51
C ALA A 132 -14.04 -11.77 17.85
N GLU A 133 -12.84 -12.25 18.13
CA GLU A 133 -12.09 -11.93 19.34
C GLU A 133 -11.01 -10.89 19.08
N LYS A 134 -10.93 -9.91 19.97
CA LYS A 134 -9.86 -8.90 19.95
C LYS A 134 -8.72 -9.33 20.86
N ASN A 135 -7.49 -9.07 20.43
CA ASN A 135 -6.32 -9.21 21.27
C ASN A 135 -6.24 -8.11 22.36
N ALA A 136 -5.16 -8.12 23.15
CA ALA A 136 -4.96 -7.16 24.24
C ALA A 136 -4.92 -5.69 23.79
N ASP A 137 -4.55 -5.45 22.53
CA ASP A 137 -4.46 -4.12 21.93
C ASP A 137 -5.79 -3.67 21.28
N GLY A 138 -6.83 -4.49 21.40
CA GLY A 138 -8.16 -4.22 20.84
C GLY A 138 -8.26 -4.49 19.33
N LYS A 139 -7.29 -5.18 18.72
CA LYS A 139 -7.22 -5.52 17.30
C LYS A 139 -7.61 -6.97 17.05
N TYR A 140 -8.03 -7.27 15.83
CA TYR A 140 -8.35 -8.61 15.38
C TYR A 140 -7.12 -9.29 14.78
N GLU A 141 -6.70 -10.42 15.33
CA GLU A 141 -5.64 -11.22 14.76
C GLU A 141 -6.20 -12.10 13.64
N VAL A 142 -5.64 -11.96 12.46
CA VAL A 142 -6.06 -12.68 11.27
C VAL A 142 -4.86 -13.20 10.50
N GLU A 143 -4.98 -14.40 9.95
CA GLU A 143 -4.03 -14.94 8.99
C GLU A 143 -4.60 -14.76 7.57
N ILE A 144 -3.81 -14.11 6.71
CA ILE A 144 -4.18 -13.81 5.34
C ILE A 144 -3.24 -14.51 4.36
N SER A 145 -3.79 -15.03 3.28
CA SER A 145 -3.02 -15.57 2.16
C SER A 145 -2.68 -14.45 1.19
N VAL A 146 -1.42 -14.36 0.81
CA VAL A 146 -0.86 -13.32 -0.07
C VAL A 146 -0.01 -14.00 -1.15
N PRO A 147 -0.61 -14.44 -2.25
CA PRO A 147 0.08 -15.21 -3.29
C PRO A 147 1.29 -14.51 -3.92
N SER A 148 1.33 -13.17 -3.87
CA SER A 148 2.43 -12.36 -4.40
C SER A 148 3.69 -12.34 -3.53
N ILE A 149 3.67 -12.89 -2.31
CA ILE A 149 4.88 -13.02 -1.48
C ILE A 149 5.85 -14.00 -2.13
N THR A 150 7.11 -13.60 -2.19
CA THR A 150 8.24 -14.43 -2.68
C THR A 150 9.32 -14.56 -1.60
N ASP A 151 10.19 -15.56 -1.75
CA ASP A 151 11.30 -15.79 -0.81
C ASP A 151 12.30 -14.62 -0.78
N GLU A 152 12.42 -13.90 -1.90
CA GLU A 152 13.33 -12.78 -2.07
C GLU A 152 12.86 -11.47 -1.40
N MET A 153 11.60 -11.38 -1.02
CA MET A 153 11.06 -10.17 -0.39
C MET A 153 11.58 -10.04 1.04
N GLU A 154 12.05 -8.85 1.38
CA GLU A 154 12.52 -8.51 2.72
C GLU A 154 11.65 -7.41 3.34
N ASN A 155 11.65 -7.34 4.66
CA ASN A 155 10.95 -6.32 5.44
C ASN A 155 9.49 -6.09 5.01
N ILE A 156 8.76 -7.22 4.84
CA ILE A 156 7.33 -7.20 4.47
C ILE A 156 6.54 -6.58 5.62
N GLN A 157 5.77 -5.53 5.32
CA GLN A 157 4.95 -4.78 6.25
C GLN A 157 3.58 -4.47 5.63
N LEU A 158 2.65 -3.94 6.42
CA LEU A 158 1.38 -3.44 5.95
C LEU A 158 1.31 -1.93 6.13
N LEU A 159 0.96 -1.22 5.07
CA LEU A 159 0.52 0.16 5.14
C LEU A 159 -0.99 0.16 5.33
N CYS A 160 -1.45 0.65 6.47
CA CYS A 160 -2.85 0.66 6.87
C CYS A 160 -3.40 2.09 6.95
N TYR A 161 -4.65 2.24 6.57
CA TYR A 161 -5.45 3.45 6.78
C TYR A 161 -6.75 3.11 7.50
N ASN A 162 -6.93 3.68 8.67
CA ASN A 162 -8.18 3.59 9.43
C ASN A 162 -9.07 4.77 9.06
N LYS A 163 -10.20 4.48 8.40
CA LYS A 163 -11.14 5.51 7.94
C LYS A 163 -11.84 6.24 9.11
N GLU A 164 -12.08 5.56 10.24
CA GLU A 164 -12.78 6.14 11.36
C GLU A 164 -11.95 7.18 12.12
N THR A 165 -10.64 6.92 12.23
CA THR A 165 -9.68 7.81 12.90
C THR A 165 -8.92 8.69 11.93
N GLU A 166 -9.00 8.40 10.62
CA GLU A 166 -8.22 9.04 9.55
C GLU A 166 -6.70 8.89 9.73
N GLU A 167 -6.29 7.83 10.44
CA GLU A 167 -4.89 7.58 10.78
C GLU A 167 -4.24 6.62 9.80
N TRP A 168 -3.00 6.95 9.44
CA TRP A 168 -2.09 6.08 8.71
C TRP A 168 -1.15 5.37 9.68
N THR A 169 -0.89 4.09 9.43
CA THR A 169 0.08 3.31 10.20
C THR A 169 0.80 2.32 9.32
N VAL A 170 2.10 2.11 9.58
CA VAL A 170 2.84 0.97 9.05
C VAL A 170 3.01 -0.04 10.17
N ILE A 171 2.53 -1.26 9.96
CA ILE A 171 2.52 -2.33 10.95
C ILE A 171 3.37 -3.51 10.48
N ASP A 172 4.09 -4.10 11.44
CA ASP A 172 4.81 -5.34 11.22
C ASP A 172 3.85 -6.53 11.36
N PRO A 173 3.96 -7.54 10.50
CA PRO A 173 3.26 -8.80 10.69
C PRO A 173 3.69 -9.50 11.99
N ILE A 174 2.76 -10.18 12.64
CA ILE A 174 3.05 -11.05 13.80
C ILE A 174 3.89 -12.25 13.36
N ASN A 175 3.60 -12.78 12.17
CA ASN A 175 4.33 -13.89 11.56
C ASN A 175 4.24 -13.82 10.02
N ILE A 176 5.29 -14.26 9.34
CA ILE A 176 5.35 -14.40 7.89
C ILE A 176 5.76 -15.83 7.57
N ASP A 177 4.93 -16.53 6.80
CA ASP A 177 5.21 -17.84 6.24
C ASP A 177 5.33 -17.70 4.71
N LYS A 178 6.57 -17.55 4.23
CA LYS A 178 6.84 -17.38 2.80
C LYS A 178 6.57 -18.64 2.00
N GLU A 179 6.75 -19.82 2.58
CA GLU A 179 6.50 -21.12 1.94
C GLU A 179 5.01 -21.29 1.64
N ASN A 180 4.14 -21.01 2.62
CA ASN A 180 2.69 -21.08 2.46
C ASN A 180 2.08 -19.77 1.94
N LYS A 181 2.89 -18.72 1.74
CA LYS A 181 2.47 -17.38 1.30
C LYS A 181 1.38 -16.80 2.18
N THR A 182 1.57 -16.92 3.50
CA THR A 182 0.65 -16.37 4.49
C THR A 182 1.35 -15.40 5.42
N ILE A 183 0.59 -14.41 5.91
CA ILE A 183 1.02 -13.51 6.96
C ILE A 183 -0.04 -13.46 8.06
N LYS A 184 0.39 -13.47 9.31
CA LYS A 184 -0.47 -13.22 10.46
C LYS A 184 -0.32 -11.78 10.90
N VAL A 185 -1.44 -11.06 11.00
CA VAL A 185 -1.47 -9.61 11.31
C VAL A 185 -2.54 -9.29 12.34
N ALA A 186 -2.40 -8.15 13.01
CA ALA A 186 -3.41 -7.58 13.88
C ALA A 186 -3.99 -6.31 13.26
N LEU A 187 -5.27 -6.32 12.91
CA LEU A 187 -5.95 -5.26 12.16
C LEU A 187 -7.12 -4.66 12.93
N ASP A 188 -7.39 -3.39 12.70
CA ASP A 188 -8.65 -2.76 13.09
C ASP A 188 -9.76 -3.14 12.10
N ASP A 189 -11.01 -3.14 12.55
CA ASP A 189 -12.15 -3.34 11.65
C ASP A 189 -12.26 -2.18 10.65
N LEU A 190 -12.74 -2.50 9.45
CA LEU A 190 -12.95 -1.54 8.36
C LEU A 190 -11.67 -0.79 7.91
N CYS A 191 -10.47 -1.28 8.27
CA CYS A 191 -9.24 -0.68 7.79
C CYS A 191 -8.96 -1.03 6.33
N TYR A 192 -8.42 -0.07 5.58
CA TYR A 192 -7.82 -0.30 4.27
C TYR A 192 -6.35 -0.60 4.45
N PHE A 193 -5.83 -1.58 3.73
CA PHE A 193 -4.40 -1.86 3.78
C PHE A 193 -3.85 -2.35 2.44
N THR A 194 -2.56 -2.21 2.28
CA THR A 194 -1.77 -2.81 1.22
C THR A 194 -0.50 -3.40 1.83
N ILE A 195 0.09 -4.36 1.16
CA ILE A 195 1.37 -4.96 1.56
C ILE A 195 2.48 -4.22 0.85
N ILE A 196 3.51 -3.88 1.60
CA ILE A 196 4.75 -3.25 1.16
C ILE A 196 5.94 -4.13 1.56
N ALA A 197 7.01 -4.05 0.79
CA ALA A 197 8.28 -4.71 1.09
C ALA A 197 9.43 -3.82 0.61
N ASP A 198 10.67 -4.15 0.97
CA ASP A 198 11.81 -3.45 0.44
C ASP A 198 11.82 -3.50 -1.09
N ALA A 199 12.09 -2.36 -1.71
CA ALA A 199 12.26 -2.28 -3.16
C ALA A 199 13.42 -3.16 -3.60
N LYS A 200 13.24 -3.92 -4.68
CA LYS A 200 14.36 -4.64 -5.29
C LYS A 200 15.37 -3.60 -5.75
N THR A 201 16.57 -3.64 -5.19
CA THR A 201 17.70 -2.94 -5.78
C THR A 201 18.00 -3.61 -7.11
N ASP A 202 17.65 -2.97 -8.22
CA ASP A 202 18.17 -3.37 -9.51
C ASP A 202 19.70 -3.39 -9.39
N ALA A 203 20.26 -4.60 -9.37
CA ALA A 203 21.71 -4.77 -9.50
C ALA A 203 22.09 -4.05 -10.80
N ALA A 204 22.90 -3.00 -10.67
CA ALA A 204 23.34 -2.16 -11.76
C ALA A 204 23.61 -3.01 -13.00
N GLU A 205 22.90 -2.75 -14.09
CA GLU A 205 23.29 -3.23 -15.41
C GLU A 205 24.72 -2.75 -15.63
N ASP A 206 25.66 -3.70 -15.50
CA ASP A 206 27.04 -3.51 -15.94
C ASP A 206 27.01 -3.32 -17.44
N THR A 207 26.92 -2.05 -17.84
CA THR A 207 27.04 -1.65 -19.23
C THR A 207 28.48 -1.88 -19.63
N THR A 208 28.80 -3.10 -20.03
CA THR A 208 30.05 -3.42 -20.71
C THR A 208 30.03 -2.71 -22.05
N GLU A 209 30.64 -1.56 -22.07
CA GLU A 209 30.94 -0.77 -23.26
C GLU A 209 31.82 -1.62 -24.18
N ALA A 210 31.22 -2.22 -25.21
CA ALA A 210 31.92 -2.91 -26.26
C ALA A 210 32.68 -1.86 -27.09
N ALA A 211 33.99 -1.83 -26.89
CA ALA A 211 34.91 -1.02 -27.71
C ALA A 211 34.82 -1.50 -29.15
N GLU A 212 34.25 -0.68 -30.03
CA GLU A 212 34.34 -0.85 -31.47
C GLU A 212 35.78 -0.59 -31.91
N THR A 213 36.45 -1.67 -32.30
CA THR A 213 37.74 -1.62 -33.00
C THR A 213 37.48 -1.30 -34.45
N THR A 214 37.68 -0.04 -34.83
CA THR A 214 37.70 0.41 -36.24
C THR A 214 38.99 -0.10 -36.91
N THR A 215 38.85 -1.08 -37.78
CA THR A 215 39.94 -1.50 -38.68
C THR A 215 39.92 -0.63 -39.90
N GLU A 216 40.90 0.26 -40.06
CA GLU A 216 41.16 0.98 -41.31
C GLU A 216 41.76 0.02 -42.36
N GLU A 217 41.04 -0.19 -43.44
CA GLU A 217 41.52 -0.89 -44.62
C GLU A 217 42.14 0.11 -45.61
N THR A 218 43.45 0.08 -45.68
CA THR A 218 44.23 0.90 -46.68
C THR A 218 44.22 0.21 -48.03
N THR A 219 43.50 0.75 -48.99
CA THR A 219 43.58 0.30 -50.40
C THR A 219 44.63 1.11 -51.10
N THR A 220 45.72 0.43 -51.49
CA THR A 220 46.74 0.96 -52.41
C THR A 220 46.35 0.60 -53.84
N ALA A 221 46.24 1.60 -54.66
CA ALA A 221 46.02 1.48 -56.10
C ALA A 221 47.36 1.22 -56.86
N GLU A 222 47.28 0.38 -57.86
CA GLU A 222 48.11 0.42 -59.06
C GLU A 222 47.27 0.08 -60.28
#